data_f050b19557d504aca0928c0c6323e084
#
_entry.id   f050b19557d504aca0928c0c6323e084
#
_cell.length_a   1.000
_cell.length_b   1.000
_cell.length_c   1.000
_cell.angle_alpha   90.00
_cell.angle_beta   90.00
_cell.angle_gamma   90.00
#
_symmetry.space_group_name_H-M   'P 1'
#
loop_
_entity.id
_entity.type
_entity.pdbx_description
1 polymer ?
#
loop_
_entity_poly.entity_id
_entity_poly.type
_entity_poly.pdbx_seq_one_letter_code
_entity_poly.pdbx_strand_id
1 'polypeptide(L)'
;MDTKTEARIYLADQRGHSTLGSFQSFHSFNFGPYFDESRKPFGSLRLLNDDSLKAGAEFSLTVEEPTDILLLPVVGGLEYKTLQTNDFVEAGEVQVLSLDAGMSYEVRNPYRVELINFIQIWLSRNQPNLSDQRWAFNLGQKNTLFTIFSSDDNIGFIGKFDGRHDDYYPIMNPENGVFVFVVSGVFEVQNRLLHARDGLALTNIASSTIEFEALSNDAILLLIEVTL
;
A
#
# COMPACT_ATOMS: atom_id res chain seq x y z
N MET A 1 2.68 23.54 23.36
CA MET A 1 2.59 22.17 23.86
C MET A 1 3.47 21.34 22.94
N ASP A 2 4.47 20.65 23.49
CA ASP A 2 5.27 19.74 22.66
C ASP A 2 4.35 18.59 22.20
N THR A 3 3.92 18.64 20.94
CA THR A 3 3.18 17.54 20.33
C THR A 3 4.14 16.38 20.16
N LYS A 4 3.91 15.33 20.91
CA LYS A 4 4.70 14.09 20.77
C LYS A 4 4.11 13.27 19.64
N THR A 5 4.95 12.90 18.67
CA THR A 5 4.55 11.97 17.58
C THR A 5 3.94 10.70 18.16
N GLU A 6 2.72 10.41 17.79
CA GLU A 6 2.04 9.16 18.11
C GLU A 6 2.39 8.11 17.04
N ALA A 7 2.68 6.90 17.49
CA ALA A 7 3.10 5.83 16.61
C ALA A 7 2.48 4.50 17.01
N ARG A 8 2.02 3.75 16.01
CA ARG A 8 1.45 2.43 16.20
C ARG A 8 2.05 1.45 15.21
N ILE A 9 2.64 0.37 15.71
CA ILE A 9 3.22 -0.70 14.91
C ILE A 9 2.14 -1.74 14.60
N TYR A 10 2.12 -2.21 13.36
CA TYR A 10 1.29 -3.30 12.84
C TYR A 10 2.20 -4.45 12.46
N LEU A 11 2.37 -5.41 13.37
CA LEU A 11 3.27 -6.55 13.15
C LEU A 11 2.72 -7.49 12.08
N ALA A 12 3.62 -8.01 11.25
CA ALA A 12 3.31 -8.90 10.13
C ALA A 12 2.64 -10.21 10.57
N ASP A 13 3.06 -10.77 11.69
CA ASP A 13 2.52 -12.01 12.27
C ASP A 13 1.15 -11.84 12.93
N GLN A 14 0.71 -10.59 13.15
CA GLN A 14 -0.59 -10.25 13.72
C GLN A 14 -1.59 -9.74 12.67
N ARG A 15 -1.25 -9.79 11.39
CA ARG A 15 -2.18 -9.42 10.32
C ARG A 15 -3.35 -10.38 10.24
N GLY A 16 -4.51 -9.86 9.83
CA GLY A 16 -5.62 -10.69 9.43
C GLY A 16 -5.23 -11.58 8.25
N HIS A 17 -5.84 -12.75 8.14
CA HIS A 17 -5.59 -13.67 7.06
C HIS A 17 -6.88 -14.29 6.56
N SER A 18 -7.06 -14.31 5.25
CA SER A 18 -8.17 -15.01 4.61
C SER A 18 -7.67 -15.80 3.39
N THR A 19 -8.33 -16.95 3.17
CA THR A 19 -8.08 -17.78 1.99
C THR A 19 -9.42 -18.14 1.36
N LEU A 20 -9.58 -17.80 0.10
CA LEU A 20 -10.75 -18.14 -0.70
C LEU A 20 -10.30 -18.89 -1.96
N GLY A 21 -10.27 -20.22 -1.86
CA GLY A 21 -9.84 -21.07 -2.97
C GLY A 21 -8.38 -20.79 -3.40
N SER A 22 -8.24 -20.11 -4.51
CA SER A 22 -6.95 -19.77 -5.12
C SER A 22 -6.41 -18.39 -4.74
N PHE A 23 -7.17 -17.62 -3.97
CA PHE A 23 -6.83 -16.30 -3.49
C PHE A 23 -6.47 -16.37 -2.01
N GLN A 24 -5.34 -15.78 -1.63
CA GLN A 24 -4.86 -15.63 -0.25
C GLN A 24 -4.55 -14.16 0.00
N SER A 25 -4.99 -13.64 1.14
CA SER A 25 -4.84 -12.24 1.50
C SER A 25 -4.43 -12.08 2.97
N PHE A 26 -3.43 -11.23 3.23
CA PHE A 26 -3.04 -10.78 4.56
C PHE A 26 -3.44 -9.32 4.75
N HIS A 27 -4.18 -9.02 5.82
CA HIS A 27 -4.83 -7.74 6.05
C HIS A 27 -4.12 -6.92 7.13
N SER A 28 -3.68 -5.71 6.80
CA SER A 28 -3.18 -4.76 7.81
C SER A 28 -4.33 -4.14 8.61
N PHE A 29 -5.49 -3.97 7.99
CA PHE A 29 -6.72 -3.42 8.59
C PHE A 29 -7.87 -4.41 8.50
N ASN A 30 -9.01 -4.09 9.12
CA ASN A 30 -10.22 -4.91 9.03
C ASN A 30 -10.68 -5.06 7.58
N PHE A 31 -10.93 -6.28 7.16
CA PHE A 31 -11.41 -6.58 5.81
C PHE A 31 -12.23 -7.87 5.77
N GLY A 32 -13.36 -7.85 5.06
CA GLY A 32 -14.26 -9.00 4.94
C GLY A 32 -14.68 -9.55 6.31
N PRO A 33 -14.52 -10.85 6.58
CA PRO A 33 -14.87 -11.46 7.86
C PRO A 33 -13.85 -11.19 8.98
N TYR A 34 -12.66 -10.67 8.65
CA TYR A 34 -11.64 -10.36 9.66
C TYR A 34 -11.97 -9.05 10.38
N PHE A 35 -12.12 -9.12 11.69
CA PHE A 35 -12.37 -7.97 12.53
C PHE A 35 -11.52 -8.01 13.80
N ASP A 36 -10.81 -6.90 14.05
CA ASP A 36 -10.07 -6.60 15.27
C ASP A 36 -10.25 -5.13 15.59
N GLU A 37 -10.68 -4.78 16.82
CA GLU A 37 -10.88 -3.38 17.22
C GLU A 37 -9.62 -2.53 17.07
N SER A 38 -8.47 -3.18 17.16
CA SER A 38 -7.17 -2.54 17.01
C SER A 38 -6.75 -2.32 15.55
N ARG A 39 -7.45 -2.87 14.57
CA ARG A 39 -7.10 -2.85 13.14
C ARG A 39 -8.07 -2.00 12.31
N LYS A 40 -8.57 -0.92 12.89
CA LYS A 40 -9.40 0.05 12.17
C LYS A 40 -8.62 0.72 11.05
N PRO A 41 -9.28 1.22 10.00
CA PRO A 41 -8.66 2.05 8.97
C PRO A 41 -7.86 3.21 9.55
N PHE A 42 -6.85 3.66 8.82
CA PHE A 42 -5.98 4.76 9.17
C PHE A 42 -6.29 5.99 8.30
N GLY A 43 -7.10 6.90 8.79
CA GLY A 43 -7.59 8.04 8.02
C GLY A 43 -8.31 7.58 6.76
N SER A 44 -7.95 8.17 5.62
CA SER A 44 -8.47 7.76 4.31
C SER A 44 -7.93 6.40 3.82
N LEU A 45 -6.87 5.84 4.41
CA LEU A 45 -6.35 4.50 4.10
C LEU A 45 -7.25 3.43 4.72
N ARG A 46 -8.13 2.88 3.87
CA ARG A 46 -9.16 1.90 4.27
C ARG A 46 -8.65 0.48 4.28
N LEU A 47 -7.77 0.15 3.34
CA LEU A 47 -7.25 -1.20 3.15
C LEU A 47 -5.79 -1.15 2.70
N LEU A 48 -4.98 -2.05 3.26
CA LEU A 48 -3.67 -2.42 2.76
C LEU A 48 -3.53 -3.93 2.94
N ASN A 49 -3.66 -4.64 1.83
CA ASN A 49 -3.56 -6.08 1.76
C ASN A 49 -2.33 -6.52 0.98
N ASP A 50 -1.74 -7.60 1.43
CA ASP A 50 -0.68 -8.35 0.76
C ASP A 50 -1.31 -9.62 0.19
N ASP A 51 -1.61 -9.57 -1.10
CA ASP A 51 -2.45 -10.52 -1.80
C ASP A 51 -1.64 -11.46 -2.68
N SER A 52 -2.04 -12.72 -2.73
CA SER A 52 -1.47 -13.73 -3.62
C SER A 52 -2.55 -14.46 -4.38
N LEU A 53 -2.32 -14.71 -5.65
CA LEU A 53 -3.28 -15.35 -6.53
C LEU A 53 -2.61 -16.47 -7.34
N LYS A 54 -3.15 -17.69 -7.25
CA LYS A 54 -2.64 -18.85 -7.99
C LYS A 54 -2.81 -18.67 -9.50
N ALA A 55 -2.04 -19.41 -10.25
CA ALA A 55 -2.05 -19.44 -11.72
C ALA A 55 -3.47 -19.57 -12.30
N GLY A 56 -3.83 -18.69 -13.24
CA GLY A 56 -5.11 -18.67 -13.93
C GLY A 56 -6.33 -18.32 -13.06
N ALA A 57 -6.14 -18.02 -11.78
CA ALA A 57 -7.22 -17.65 -10.89
C ALA A 57 -7.58 -16.17 -11.01
N GLU A 58 -8.80 -15.85 -10.59
CA GLU A 58 -9.35 -14.50 -10.56
C GLU A 58 -10.23 -14.29 -9.32
N PHE A 59 -10.41 -13.04 -8.93
CA PHE A 59 -11.38 -12.62 -7.93
C PHE A 59 -11.98 -11.25 -8.31
N SER A 60 -13.12 -10.94 -7.75
CA SER A 60 -13.79 -9.65 -7.94
C SER A 60 -14.16 -9.05 -6.59
N LEU A 61 -14.02 -7.74 -6.47
CA LEU A 61 -14.44 -6.96 -5.31
C LEU A 61 -15.30 -5.78 -5.74
N THR A 62 -16.19 -5.36 -4.85
CA THR A 62 -17.08 -4.20 -5.04
C THR A 62 -16.77 -3.18 -3.95
N VAL A 63 -16.68 -1.91 -4.31
CA VAL A 63 -16.49 -0.83 -3.34
C VAL A 63 -17.84 -0.32 -2.84
N GLU A 64 -17.94 -0.04 -1.54
CA GLU A 64 -19.17 0.45 -0.90
C GLU A 64 -19.24 1.97 -0.87
N GLU A 65 -18.10 2.65 -1.01
CA GLU A 65 -17.96 4.11 -1.04
C GLU A 65 -16.99 4.51 -2.18
N PRO A 66 -16.97 5.77 -2.63
CA PRO A 66 -16.00 6.23 -3.62
C PRO A 66 -14.58 5.95 -3.14
N THR A 67 -13.82 5.19 -3.92
CA THR A 67 -12.52 4.64 -3.51
C THR A 67 -11.54 4.67 -4.67
N ASP A 68 -10.31 5.11 -4.40
CA ASP A 68 -9.15 4.90 -5.25
C ASP A 68 -8.45 3.60 -4.84
N ILE A 69 -8.34 2.67 -5.78
CA ILE A 69 -7.73 1.36 -5.58
C ILE A 69 -6.40 1.32 -6.29
N LEU A 70 -5.34 1.09 -5.53
CA LEU A 70 -4.01 0.91 -6.07
C LEU A 70 -3.71 -0.59 -6.16
N LEU A 71 -3.36 -1.05 -7.36
CA LEU A 71 -2.88 -2.39 -7.64
C LEU A 71 -1.38 -2.30 -7.91
N LEU A 72 -0.57 -2.78 -6.98
CA LEU A 72 0.90 -2.70 -7.00
C LEU A 72 1.50 -4.12 -7.06
N PRO A 73 1.87 -4.64 -8.25
CA PRO A 73 2.52 -5.92 -8.37
C PRO A 73 3.89 -5.95 -7.69
N VAL A 74 4.14 -7.01 -6.89
CA VAL A 74 5.42 -7.28 -6.22
C VAL A 74 6.15 -8.43 -6.90
N VAL A 75 5.41 -9.47 -7.29
CA VAL A 75 5.93 -10.64 -8.03
C VAL A 75 5.00 -10.93 -9.18
N GLY A 76 5.53 -10.92 -10.40
CA GLY A 76 4.77 -11.06 -11.63
C GLY A 76 3.98 -9.80 -11.97
N GLY A 77 3.07 -9.90 -12.91
CA GLY A 77 2.10 -8.87 -13.26
C GLY A 77 0.69 -9.45 -13.13
N LEU A 78 -0.32 -8.59 -13.20
CA LEU A 78 -1.73 -8.98 -13.11
C LEU A 78 -2.57 -8.32 -14.20
N GLU A 79 -3.60 -9.02 -14.66
CA GLU A 79 -4.68 -8.43 -15.45
C GLU A 79 -5.72 -7.86 -14.48
N TYR A 80 -6.29 -6.70 -14.84
CA TYR A 80 -7.42 -6.13 -14.12
C TYR A 80 -8.53 -5.71 -15.08
N LYS A 81 -9.76 -5.72 -14.59
CA LYS A 81 -10.93 -5.38 -15.37
C LYS A 81 -11.91 -4.55 -14.53
N THR A 82 -12.44 -3.50 -15.15
CA THR A 82 -13.58 -2.72 -14.67
C THR A 82 -14.67 -2.74 -15.75
N LEU A 83 -15.76 -2.00 -15.56
CA LEU A 83 -16.77 -1.82 -16.62
C LEU A 83 -16.21 -1.12 -17.86
N GLN A 84 -15.16 -0.31 -17.71
CA GLN A 84 -14.62 0.57 -18.76
C GLN A 84 -13.27 0.11 -19.29
N THR A 85 -12.49 -0.62 -18.50
CA THR A 85 -11.10 -0.94 -18.78
C THR A 85 -10.85 -2.44 -18.58
N ASN A 86 -10.03 -3.02 -19.46
CA ASN A 86 -9.44 -4.33 -19.30
C ASN A 86 -7.99 -4.23 -19.75
N ASP A 87 -7.05 -4.31 -18.82
CA ASP A 87 -5.63 -4.05 -19.08
C ASP A 87 -4.74 -4.88 -18.13
N PHE A 88 -3.43 -4.72 -18.27
CA PHE A 88 -2.40 -5.45 -17.54
C PHE A 88 -1.44 -4.46 -16.88
N VAL A 89 -1.03 -4.73 -15.63
CA VAL A 89 -0.03 -3.97 -14.90
C VAL A 89 1.09 -4.91 -14.44
N GLU A 90 2.34 -4.49 -14.62
CA GLU A 90 3.52 -5.29 -14.28
C GLU A 90 4.30 -4.74 -13.07
N ALA A 91 5.26 -5.52 -12.59
CA ALA A 91 6.16 -5.07 -11.53
C ALA A 91 6.98 -3.86 -12.01
N GLY A 92 7.03 -2.80 -11.20
CA GLY A 92 7.57 -1.50 -11.58
C GLY A 92 6.51 -0.48 -12.01
N GLU A 93 5.25 -0.89 -11.98
CA GLU A 93 4.10 -0.01 -12.20
C GLU A 93 3.09 -0.14 -11.05
N VAL A 94 2.24 0.87 -10.91
CA VAL A 94 1.01 0.81 -10.10
C VAL A 94 -0.15 1.33 -10.93
N GLN A 95 -1.25 0.59 -10.92
CA GLN A 95 -2.52 1.03 -11.50
C GLN A 95 -3.40 1.60 -10.39
N VAL A 96 -3.89 2.80 -10.59
CA VAL A 96 -4.92 3.43 -9.76
C VAL A 96 -6.26 3.34 -10.49
N LEU A 97 -7.24 2.70 -9.87
CA LEU A 97 -8.63 2.62 -10.34
C LEU A 97 -9.49 3.52 -9.47
N SER A 98 -10.14 4.51 -10.07
CA SER A 98 -11.05 5.42 -9.36
C SER A 98 -12.49 4.95 -9.52
N LEU A 99 -13.01 4.25 -8.51
CA LEU A 99 -14.34 3.64 -8.54
C LEU A 99 -15.33 4.37 -7.64
N ASP A 100 -16.58 4.53 -8.12
CA ASP A 100 -17.68 5.03 -7.32
C ASP A 100 -18.40 3.88 -6.57
N ALA A 101 -19.16 4.22 -5.53
CA ALA A 101 -19.90 3.26 -4.73
C ALA A 101 -20.75 2.30 -5.59
N GLY A 102 -20.69 1.01 -5.31
CA GLY A 102 -21.37 -0.05 -6.05
C GLY A 102 -20.62 -0.54 -7.29
N MET A 103 -19.53 0.11 -7.70
CA MET A 103 -18.70 -0.38 -8.79
C MET A 103 -17.79 -1.53 -8.34
N SER A 104 -17.48 -2.42 -9.30
CA SER A 104 -16.65 -3.60 -9.09
C SER A 104 -15.43 -3.57 -10.00
N TYR A 105 -14.39 -4.24 -9.56
CA TYR A 105 -13.23 -4.58 -10.36
C TYR A 105 -12.86 -6.06 -10.17
N GLU A 106 -12.18 -6.59 -11.14
CA GLU A 106 -11.67 -7.96 -11.17
C GLU A 106 -10.16 -7.94 -11.30
N VAL A 107 -9.49 -8.84 -10.60
CA VAL A 107 -8.04 -9.09 -10.75
C VAL A 107 -7.85 -10.54 -11.15
N ARG A 108 -7.00 -10.76 -12.14
CA ARG A 108 -6.68 -12.08 -12.66
C ARG A 108 -5.17 -12.30 -12.73
N ASN A 109 -4.74 -13.51 -12.40
CA ASN A 109 -3.40 -13.98 -12.68
C ASN A 109 -3.37 -14.57 -14.11
N PRO A 110 -2.67 -13.91 -15.07
CA PRO A 110 -2.64 -14.38 -16.47
C PRO A 110 -1.70 -15.57 -16.70
N TYR A 111 -0.82 -15.87 -15.74
CA TYR A 111 0.18 -16.91 -15.89
C TYR A 111 -0.43 -18.31 -15.76
N ARG A 112 0.23 -19.30 -16.38
CA ARG A 112 -0.28 -20.69 -16.42
C ARG A 112 0.16 -21.53 -15.24
N VAL A 113 1.30 -21.20 -14.62
CA VAL A 113 1.92 -22.01 -13.55
C VAL A 113 2.45 -21.16 -12.39
N GLU A 114 2.73 -19.87 -12.60
CA GLU A 114 3.31 -18.99 -11.60
C GLU A 114 2.24 -18.38 -10.71
N LEU A 115 2.53 -18.27 -9.43
CA LEU A 115 1.77 -17.48 -8.46
C LEU A 115 2.20 -16.01 -8.60
N ILE A 116 1.26 -15.08 -8.47
CA ILE A 116 1.55 -13.66 -8.35
C ILE A 116 1.36 -13.18 -6.91
N ASN A 117 2.11 -12.12 -6.54
CA ASN A 117 1.92 -11.38 -5.30
C ASN A 117 1.84 -9.88 -5.61
N PHE A 118 0.90 -9.20 -5.00
CA PHE A 118 0.69 -7.76 -5.16
C PHE A 118 0.17 -7.14 -3.86
N ILE A 119 0.44 -5.85 -3.69
CA ILE A 119 -0.14 -5.03 -2.61
C ILE A 119 -1.38 -4.35 -3.18
N GLN A 120 -2.49 -4.47 -2.47
CA GLN A 120 -3.73 -3.78 -2.77
C GLN A 120 -4.00 -2.72 -1.70
N ILE A 121 -4.20 -1.47 -2.14
CA ILE A 121 -4.43 -0.33 -1.25
C ILE A 121 -5.74 0.33 -1.66
N TRP A 122 -6.61 0.61 -0.68
CA TRP A 122 -7.83 1.38 -0.89
C TRP A 122 -7.76 2.68 -0.11
N LEU A 123 -8.02 3.78 -0.82
CA LEU A 123 -8.09 5.12 -0.24
C LEU A 123 -9.51 5.65 -0.44
N SER A 124 -10.20 6.01 0.64
CA SER A 124 -11.49 6.68 0.51
C SER A 124 -11.31 8.05 -0.14
N ARG A 125 -12.26 8.43 -0.98
CA ARG A 125 -12.23 9.63 -1.79
C ARG A 125 -13.42 10.53 -1.50
N ASN A 126 -13.15 11.81 -1.29
CA ASN A 126 -14.20 12.83 -1.07
C ASN A 126 -14.63 13.57 -2.34
N GLN A 127 -13.77 13.54 -3.39
CA GLN A 127 -14.04 14.22 -4.67
C GLN A 127 -14.61 13.25 -5.70
N PRO A 128 -15.55 13.72 -6.56
CA PRO A 128 -16.07 12.88 -7.64
C PRO A 128 -15.02 12.71 -8.74
N ASN A 129 -14.95 11.51 -9.24
CA ASN A 129 -14.42 11.08 -10.52
C ASN A 129 -13.02 11.61 -10.92
N LEU A 130 -11.98 10.99 -10.39
CA LEU A 130 -10.67 10.99 -11.05
C LEU A 130 -10.66 9.89 -12.12
N SER A 131 -9.99 10.13 -13.25
CA SER A 131 -9.74 9.06 -14.23
C SER A 131 -8.72 8.08 -13.67
N ASP A 132 -8.82 6.81 -14.09
CA ASP A 132 -7.79 5.81 -13.83
C ASP A 132 -6.41 6.36 -14.21
N GLN A 133 -5.41 6.06 -13.38
CA GLN A 133 -4.04 6.54 -13.57
C GLN A 133 -3.07 5.37 -13.49
N ARG A 134 -1.96 5.48 -14.25
CA ARG A 134 -0.84 4.54 -14.14
C ARG A 134 0.44 5.32 -13.85
N TRP A 135 1.18 4.83 -12.87
CA TRP A 135 2.47 5.39 -12.47
C TRP A 135 3.53 4.33 -12.63
N ALA A 136 4.67 4.69 -13.23
CA ALA A 136 5.82 3.82 -13.37
C ALA A 136 6.94 4.25 -12.42
N PHE A 137 7.66 3.28 -11.86
CA PHE A 137 8.81 3.52 -10.99
C PHE A 137 9.91 2.50 -11.27
N ASN A 138 11.15 2.82 -10.91
CA ASN A 138 12.29 1.97 -11.21
C ASN A 138 13.08 1.61 -9.93
N LEU A 139 12.78 0.48 -9.32
CA LEU A 139 13.51 -0.04 -8.15
C LEU A 139 14.96 -0.48 -8.46
N GLY A 140 15.39 -0.45 -9.72
CA GLY A 140 16.80 -0.59 -10.10
C GLY A 140 17.62 0.65 -9.73
N GLN A 141 16.98 1.83 -9.67
CA GLN A 141 17.57 3.05 -9.12
C GLN A 141 17.32 3.06 -7.61
N LYS A 142 18.31 2.60 -6.86
CA LYS A 142 18.24 2.50 -5.40
C LYS A 142 18.38 3.87 -4.71
N ASN A 143 18.06 3.90 -3.42
CA ASN A 143 18.20 5.06 -2.54
C ASN A 143 17.41 6.28 -3.05
N THR A 144 16.20 6.01 -3.55
CA THR A 144 15.30 7.03 -4.08
C THR A 144 13.86 6.61 -3.81
N LEU A 145 13.06 7.54 -3.32
CA LEU A 145 11.60 7.41 -3.22
C LEU A 145 10.96 7.87 -4.54
N PHE A 146 10.21 6.98 -5.18
CA PHE A 146 9.40 7.25 -6.38
C PHE A 146 7.95 7.48 -5.97
N THR A 147 7.34 8.54 -6.49
CA THR A 147 5.89 8.72 -6.35
C THR A 147 5.17 7.63 -7.12
N ILE A 148 4.21 6.96 -6.48
CA ILE A 148 3.40 5.89 -7.08
C ILE A 148 1.93 6.28 -7.25
N PHE A 149 1.49 7.32 -6.59
CA PHE A 149 0.23 8.02 -6.83
C PHE A 149 0.25 9.38 -6.13
N SER A 150 -0.61 10.29 -6.60
CA SER A 150 -0.84 11.59 -5.95
C SER A 150 -2.26 12.05 -6.24
N SER A 151 -2.97 12.47 -5.22
CA SER A 151 -4.26 13.14 -5.27
C SER A 151 -4.21 14.41 -4.41
N ASP A 152 -5.30 15.17 -4.34
CA ASP A 152 -5.36 16.38 -3.50
C ASP A 152 -5.17 16.07 -2.02
N ASP A 153 -5.61 14.89 -1.56
CA ASP A 153 -5.68 14.52 -0.15
C ASP A 153 -4.64 13.46 0.26
N ASN A 154 -4.08 12.71 -0.70
CA ASN A 154 -3.23 11.56 -0.41
C ASN A 154 -2.07 11.47 -1.41
N ILE A 155 -0.91 11.01 -0.94
CA ILE A 155 0.25 10.76 -1.79
C ILE A 155 0.99 9.50 -1.32
N GLY A 156 1.53 8.72 -2.26
CA GLY A 156 2.27 7.51 -1.93
C GLY A 156 3.59 7.39 -2.67
N PHE A 157 4.54 6.75 -2.01
CA PHE A 157 5.90 6.56 -2.48
C PHE A 157 6.36 5.13 -2.26
N ILE A 158 7.23 4.67 -3.14
CA ILE A 158 7.96 3.41 -2.97
C ILE A 158 9.45 3.64 -3.26
N GLY A 159 10.32 2.97 -2.53
CA GLY A 159 11.75 3.04 -2.78
C GLY A 159 12.47 1.75 -2.38
N LYS A 160 13.59 1.48 -3.04
CA LYS A 160 14.49 0.38 -2.73
C LYS A 160 15.82 0.94 -2.26
N PHE A 161 16.33 0.44 -1.15
CA PHE A 161 17.47 1.02 -0.46
C PHE A 161 18.57 -0.03 -0.21
N ASP A 162 19.82 0.46 -0.23
CA ASP A 162 20.97 -0.30 0.24
C ASP A 162 21.02 -0.28 1.77
N GLY A 163 21.56 -1.34 2.37
CA GLY A 163 21.74 -1.40 3.82
C GLY A 163 22.67 -0.27 4.33
N ARG A 164 22.31 0.34 5.45
CA ARG A 164 22.97 1.51 6.06
C ARG A 164 22.76 2.81 5.29
N HIS A 165 21.72 2.89 4.47
CA HIS A 165 21.30 4.13 3.83
C HIS A 165 20.24 4.83 4.67
N ASP A 166 20.56 6.04 5.12
CA ASP A 166 19.65 6.96 5.79
C ASP A 166 18.96 7.85 4.75
N ASP A 167 17.67 8.10 4.93
CA ASP A 167 16.92 9.05 4.13
C ASP A 167 15.74 9.60 4.94
N TYR A 168 15.02 10.55 4.37
CA TYR A 168 13.85 11.15 5.00
C TYR A 168 12.76 11.50 3.98
N TYR A 169 11.53 11.49 4.45
CA TYR A 169 10.37 11.96 3.72
C TYR A 169 9.86 13.28 4.33
N PRO A 170 9.84 14.41 3.60
CA PRO A 170 9.22 15.65 4.07
C PRO A 170 7.70 15.51 4.01
N ILE A 171 7.02 15.74 5.14
CA ILE A 171 5.55 15.69 5.22
C ILE A 171 4.97 16.86 4.45
N MET A 172 4.02 16.58 3.57
CA MET A 172 3.39 17.58 2.70
C MET A 172 2.37 18.43 3.47
N ASN A 173 1.58 17.78 4.35
CA ASN A 173 0.61 18.46 5.19
C ASN A 173 0.76 18.01 6.65
N PRO A 174 1.09 18.91 7.61
CA PRO A 174 1.27 18.56 9.02
C PRO A 174 0.04 17.94 9.72
N GLU A 175 -1.15 18.15 9.17
CA GLU A 175 -2.40 17.57 9.70
C GLU A 175 -2.62 16.10 9.22
N ASN A 176 -1.84 15.66 8.25
CA ASN A 176 -1.93 14.29 7.72
C ASN A 176 -1.25 13.28 8.66
N GLY A 177 -1.66 12.03 8.50
CA GLY A 177 -0.94 10.88 9.01
C GLY A 177 -0.05 10.24 7.95
N VAL A 178 0.97 9.51 8.38
CA VAL A 178 1.84 8.75 7.48
C VAL A 178 1.78 7.28 7.87
N PHE A 179 1.47 6.43 6.90
CA PHE A 179 1.55 4.98 7.03
C PHE A 179 2.75 4.45 6.25
N VAL A 180 3.65 3.79 6.95
CA VAL A 180 4.82 3.14 6.37
C VAL A 180 4.60 1.63 6.36
N PHE A 181 4.94 0.96 5.26
CA PHE A 181 4.86 -0.49 5.13
C PHE A 181 6.17 -1.04 4.53
N VAL A 182 6.78 -1.98 5.22
CA VAL A 182 8.00 -2.64 4.73
C VAL A 182 7.62 -3.75 3.77
N VAL A 183 7.82 -3.55 2.48
CA VAL A 183 7.55 -4.58 1.46
C VAL A 183 8.55 -5.72 1.54
N SER A 184 9.83 -5.40 1.76
CA SER A 184 10.89 -6.40 1.97
C SER A 184 12.06 -5.82 2.75
N GLY A 185 12.85 -6.68 3.38
CA GLY A 185 14.01 -6.26 4.17
C GLY A 185 13.65 -5.78 5.57
N VAL A 186 14.50 -4.91 6.13
CA VAL A 186 14.39 -4.38 7.48
C VAL A 186 14.71 -2.90 7.47
N PHE A 187 13.90 -2.12 8.17
CA PHE A 187 14.08 -0.67 8.34
C PHE A 187 14.02 -0.26 9.80
N GLU A 188 14.74 0.79 10.14
CA GLU A 188 14.42 1.64 11.28
C GLU A 188 13.65 2.85 10.75
N VAL A 189 12.46 3.16 11.32
CA VAL A 189 11.64 4.30 10.96
C VAL A 189 11.27 5.06 12.23
N GLN A 190 11.65 6.32 12.34
CA GLN A 190 11.38 7.15 13.53
C GLN A 190 11.78 6.41 14.83
N ASN A 191 13.00 5.83 14.88
CA ASN A 191 13.55 5.04 15.98
C ASN A 191 12.74 3.75 16.30
N ARG A 192 12.10 3.12 15.31
CA ARG A 192 11.34 1.87 15.47
C ARG A 192 11.80 0.86 14.44
N LEU A 193 12.16 -0.33 14.92
CA LEU A 193 12.56 -1.44 14.07
C LEU A 193 11.32 -2.08 13.42
N LEU A 194 11.33 -2.19 12.10
CA LEU A 194 10.30 -2.81 11.28
C LEU A 194 10.92 -3.90 10.41
N HIS A 195 10.32 -5.06 10.42
CA HIS A 195 10.67 -6.18 9.55
C HIS A 195 9.77 -6.23 8.32
N ALA A 196 10.10 -7.10 7.37
CA ALA A 196 9.30 -7.32 6.17
C ALA A 196 7.82 -7.56 6.52
N ARG A 197 6.93 -6.82 5.85
CA ARG A 197 5.47 -6.83 6.02
C ARG A 197 4.96 -6.21 7.33
N ASP A 198 5.81 -5.62 8.15
CA ASP A 198 5.37 -4.75 9.25
C ASP A 198 4.88 -3.41 8.70
N GLY A 199 3.93 -2.82 9.39
CA GLY A 199 3.44 -1.47 9.15
C GLY A 199 3.66 -0.55 10.35
N LEU A 200 3.72 0.75 10.11
CA LEU A 200 3.81 1.79 11.13
C LEU A 200 2.89 2.96 10.76
N ALA A 201 1.92 3.25 11.61
CA ALA A 201 1.10 4.46 11.52
C ALA A 201 1.69 5.55 12.41
N LEU A 202 1.81 6.76 11.87
CA LEU A 202 2.35 7.94 12.54
C LEU A 202 1.33 9.08 12.44
N THR A 203 0.98 9.68 13.60
CA THR A 203 0.09 10.84 13.70
C THR A 203 0.67 11.88 14.65
N ASN A 204 0.14 13.09 14.61
CA ASN A 204 0.63 14.21 15.44
C ASN A 204 2.16 14.37 15.32
N ILE A 205 2.66 14.31 14.09
CA ILE A 205 4.09 14.21 13.80
C ILE A 205 4.77 15.52 14.18
N ALA A 206 5.60 15.48 15.22
CA ALA A 206 6.24 16.68 15.78
C ALA A 206 7.34 17.25 14.88
N SER A 207 7.98 16.40 14.05
CA SER A 207 8.95 16.81 13.02
C SER A 207 8.25 17.04 11.69
N SER A 208 8.83 17.88 10.83
CA SER A 208 8.33 18.03 9.47
C SER A 208 8.78 16.91 8.53
N THR A 209 9.44 15.88 9.04
CA THR A 209 10.04 14.78 8.27
C THR A 209 9.83 13.42 8.95
N ILE A 210 9.73 12.39 8.15
CA ILE A 210 9.82 10.99 8.58
C ILE A 210 11.22 10.49 8.22
N GLU A 211 12.04 10.23 9.22
CA GLU A 211 13.38 9.69 9.05
C GLU A 211 13.33 8.15 9.00
N PHE A 212 14.13 7.55 8.14
CA PHE A 212 14.27 6.11 8.06
C PHE A 212 15.69 5.69 7.63
N GLU A 213 16.11 4.51 8.10
CA GLU A 213 17.35 3.83 7.70
C GLU A 213 17.01 2.42 7.21
N ALA A 214 17.55 2.03 6.06
CA ALA A 214 17.50 0.64 5.62
C ALA A 214 18.57 -0.16 6.37
N LEU A 215 18.18 -1.20 7.08
CA LEU A 215 19.08 -2.06 7.86
C LEU A 215 19.53 -3.32 7.10
N SER A 216 18.97 -3.57 5.93
CA SER A 216 19.36 -4.67 5.04
C SER A 216 19.49 -4.19 3.59
N ASN A 217 20.29 -4.89 2.79
CA ASN A 217 20.42 -4.59 1.37
C ASN A 217 19.13 -4.93 0.61
N ASP A 218 18.87 -4.16 -0.45
CA ASP A 218 17.69 -4.35 -1.31
C ASP A 218 16.35 -4.26 -0.57
N ALA A 219 16.32 -3.53 0.54
CA ALA A 219 15.11 -3.31 1.33
C ALA A 219 14.15 -2.38 0.60
N ILE A 220 12.84 -2.68 0.62
CA ILE A 220 11.80 -1.92 -0.07
C ILE A 220 10.81 -1.36 0.93
N LEU A 221 10.64 -0.03 0.90
CA LEU A 221 9.71 0.73 1.73
C LEU A 221 8.60 1.30 0.88
N LEU A 222 7.37 1.18 1.35
CA LEU A 222 6.17 1.86 0.87
C LEU A 222 5.76 2.90 1.93
N LEU A 223 5.52 4.14 1.52
CA LEU A 223 5.11 5.23 2.38
C LEU A 223 3.86 5.89 1.80
N ILE A 224 2.84 6.11 2.63
CA ILE A 224 1.57 6.70 2.22
C ILE A 224 1.22 7.80 3.22
N GLU A 225 1.18 9.05 2.75
CA GLU A 225 0.64 10.17 3.51
C GLU A 225 -0.85 10.32 3.20
N VAL A 226 -1.67 10.39 4.23
CA VAL A 226 -3.14 10.39 4.14
C VAL A 226 -3.78 11.40 5.05
N THR A 227 -4.93 11.90 4.65
CA THR A 227 -5.83 12.69 5.52
C THR A 227 -6.39 11.80 6.63
N LEU A 228 -6.40 12.32 7.88
CA LEU A 228 -6.88 11.64 9.10
C LEU A 228 -8.37 11.89 9.36
#